data_23b5faed363669ccb898deec3d7e1264
#
_entry.id   23b5faed363669ccb898deec3d7e1264
#
_cell.length_a   1.000
_cell.length_b   1.000
_cell.length_c   1.000
_cell.angle_alpha   90.00
_cell.angle_beta   90.00
_cell.angle_gamma   90.00
#
_symmetry.space_group_name_H-M   'P 1'
#
loop_
_entity.id
_entity.type
_entity.pdbx_description
1 polymer ?
#
loop_
_entity_poly.entity_id
_entity_poly.type
_entity_poly.pdbx_seq_one_letter_code
_entity_poly.pdbx_strand_id
1 'polypeptide(L)'
;MTTNFCAIIGMCLTFCGSQSYAQTFSGGDISLGYAGLTDSDLQTSGYALNASGEVAMSRELSVQGDFGYTNGEIGGFDGDILSLAAHGIYNASENASFGIYVGQDSSDGESIKFYGVEGGYGYNQIKLDGYFGVTAIDSGPFVDGGLGDVDLNQLGLSATFMVNDIFTVSGSYDRIRLTDAIGANRIGAGVGATLRNDFELAAEVGRIEGDVVGYSDNATYANVSATYSFGGPRGATFEQRGIAKTLLGF
;
A
#
# COMPACT_ATOMS: atom_id res chain seq x y z
N MET A 1 -19.82 6.93 19.84
CA MET A 1 -18.93 7.54 18.83
C MET A 1 -19.27 7.01 17.43
N THR A 2 -20.46 7.33 16.89
CA THR A 2 -21.02 6.67 15.70
C THR A 2 -21.46 7.66 14.60
N THR A 3 -21.01 8.92 14.65
CA THR A 3 -21.59 9.96 13.78
C THR A 3 -20.67 10.44 12.63
N ASN A 4 -19.40 10.01 12.57
CA ASN A 4 -18.46 10.51 11.56
C ASN A 4 -18.26 9.56 10.35
N PHE A 5 -18.80 8.35 10.41
CA PHE A 5 -18.60 7.35 9.34
C PHE A 5 -19.40 7.64 8.05
N CYS A 6 -20.54 8.33 8.16
CA CYS A 6 -21.37 8.66 6.99
C CYS A 6 -20.87 9.87 6.18
N ALA A 7 -20.00 10.72 6.73
CA ALA A 7 -19.56 11.93 6.05
C ALA A 7 -18.46 11.65 4.99
N ILE A 8 -17.65 10.60 5.16
CA ILE A 8 -16.52 10.31 4.27
C ILE A 8 -17.01 9.60 2.99
N ILE A 9 -18.01 8.74 3.07
CA ILE A 9 -18.60 8.09 1.89
C ILE A 9 -19.36 9.10 1.01
N GLY A 10 -19.89 10.16 1.60
CA GLY A 10 -20.59 11.23 0.86
C GLY A 10 -19.66 12.12 0.02
N MET A 11 -18.39 12.22 0.36
CA MET A 11 -17.46 13.12 -0.32
C MET A 11 -16.91 12.56 -1.64
N CYS A 12 -16.86 11.24 -1.79
CA CYS A 12 -16.44 10.60 -3.04
C CYS A 12 -17.51 10.65 -4.14
N LEU A 13 -18.79 10.88 -3.81
CA LEU A 13 -19.89 10.85 -4.78
C LEU A 13 -20.28 12.24 -5.33
N THR A 14 -19.78 13.34 -4.79
CA THR A 14 -20.17 14.70 -5.19
C THR A 14 -19.29 15.32 -6.29
N PHE A 15 -18.26 14.66 -6.77
CA PHE A 15 -17.45 15.15 -7.90
C PHE A 15 -18.08 14.90 -9.29
N CYS A 16 -19.29 14.36 -9.37
CA CYS A 16 -20.00 14.07 -10.61
C CYS A 16 -20.91 15.19 -11.13
N GLY A 17 -20.64 16.43 -10.81
CA GLY A 17 -21.52 17.54 -11.23
C GLY A 17 -20.79 18.78 -11.66
N SER A 18 -20.44 18.86 -12.93
CA SER A 18 -20.44 19.99 -13.86
C SER A 18 -19.15 20.17 -14.68
N GLN A 19 -19.36 20.21 -15.99
CA GLN A 19 -18.48 20.65 -17.09
C GLN A 19 -17.56 19.58 -17.71
N SER A 20 -17.98 19.14 -18.84
CA SER A 20 -17.41 18.64 -20.10
C SER A 20 -15.89 18.65 -20.32
N TYR A 21 -15.13 18.05 -19.45
CA TYR A 21 -13.94 17.30 -19.83
C TYR A 21 -14.29 15.84 -19.55
N ALA A 22 -14.05 14.96 -20.52
CA ALA A 22 -14.38 13.55 -20.37
C ALA A 22 -13.47 12.92 -19.30
N GLN A 23 -13.78 13.16 -18.04
CA GLN A 23 -13.24 12.41 -16.93
C GLN A 23 -13.77 10.99 -17.09
N THR A 24 -12.88 10.06 -17.34
CA THR A 24 -13.25 8.66 -17.51
C THR A 24 -12.72 7.91 -16.30
N PHE A 25 -13.62 7.22 -15.60
CA PHE A 25 -13.20 6.28 -14.59
C PHE A 25 -12.30 5.22 -15.23
N SER A 26 -11.01 5.17 -14.83
CA SER A 26 -10.00 4.28 -15.40
C SER A 26 -10.15 2.87 -14.86
N GLY A 27 -10.57 2.74 -13.62
CA GLY A 27 -10.76 1.49 -12.93
C GLY A 27 -10.40 1.60 -11.46
N GLY A 28 -10.51 0.50 -10.77
CA GLY A 28 -10.17 0.38 -9.37
C GLY A 28 -10.12 -1.08 -8.95
N ASP A 29 -9.75 -1.30 -7.72
CA ASP A 29 -9.72 -2.61 -7.11
C ASP A 29 -10.20 -2.56 -5.66
N ILE A 30 -10.63 -3.72 -5.18
CA ILE A 30 -10.91 -3.98 -3.78
C ILE A 30 -10.19 -5.26 -3.42
N SER A 31 -9.40 -5.25 -2.38
CA SER A 31 -8.68 -6.42 -1.89
C SER A 31 -8.96 -6.70 -0.43
N LEU A 32 -8.96 -7.97 -0.09
CA LEU A 32 -8.98 -8.48 1.27
C LEU A 32 -7.75 -9.36 1.46
N GLY A 33 -6.97 -9.07 2.48
CA GLY A 33 -5.75 -9.80 2.81
C GLY A 33 -5.72 -10.28 4.25
N TYR A 34 -4.94 -11.33 4.49
CA TYR A 34 -4.54 -11.80 5.81
C TYR A 34 -3.04 -12.08 5.82
N ALA A 35 -2.34 -11.57 6.80
CA ALA A 35 -0.92 -11.82 7.00
C ALA A 35 -0.62 -12.23 8.44
N GLY A 36 0.47 -12.96 8.62
CA GLY A 36 0.96 -13.33 9.94
C GLY A 36 2.45 -13.64 9.93
N LEU A 37 3.10 -13.44 11.08
CA LEU A 37 4.47 -13.86 11.35
C LEU A 37 4.48 -15.30 11.85
N THR A 38 5.45 -16.10 11.41
CA THR A 38 5.50 -17.54 11.74
C THR A 38 6.61 -17.90 12.73
N ASP A 39 7.70 -17.17 12.81
CA ASP A 39 8.91 -17.53 13.58
C ASP A 39 9.35 -16.42 14.53
N SER A 40 8.43 -15.62 15.06
CA SER A 40 8.75 -14.58 16.05
C SER A 40 8.12 -14.91 17.41
N ASP A 41 8.81 -14.54 18.49
CA ASP A 41 8.23 -14.52 19.84
C ASP A 41 7.07 -13.49 19.93
N LEU A 42 6.98 -12.60 18.95
CA LEU A 42 5.92 -11.62 18.79
C LEU A 42 4.81 -12.23 17.92
N GLN A 43 3.68 -12.54 18.52
CA GLN A 43 2.48 -12.88 17.76
C GLN A 43 2.06 -11.63 16.97
N THR A 44 2.13 -11.71 15.67
CA THR A 44 1.69 -10.64 14.78
C THR A 44 0.87 -11.26 13.66
N SER A 45 -0.39 -10.90 13.60
CA SER A 45 -1.26 -11.28 12.48
C SER A 45 -2.37 -10.26 12.33
N GLY A 46 -2.87 -10.13 11.12
CA GLY A 46 -3.94 -9.19 10.85
C GLY A 46 -4.61 -9.43 9.51
N TYR A 47 -5.72 -8.75 9.32
CA TYR A 47 -6.39 -8.67 8.03
C TYR A 47 -6.44 -7.21 7.57
N ALA A 48 -6.46 -7.03 6.25
CA ALA A 48 -6.61 -5.72 5.64
C ALA A 48 -7.70 -5.74 4.58
N LEU A 49 -8.46 -4.67 4.52
CA LEU A 49 -9.38 -4.33 3.44
C LEU A 49 -8.85 -3.08 2.76
N ASN A 50 -8.55 -3.19 1.47
CA ASN A 50 -8.09 -2.06 0.67
C ASN A 50 -9.04 -1.80 -0.49
N ALA A 51 -9.16 -0.55 -0.89
CA ALA A 51 -9.90 -0.13 -2.06
C ALA A 51 -9.17 1.02 -2.74
N SER A 52 -9.01 0.93 -4.05
CA SER A 52 -8.38 1.95 -4.89
C SER A 52 -9.31 2.32 -6.04
N GLY A 53 -9.25 3.57 -6.46
CA GLY A 53 -10.01 4.05 -7.61
C GLY A 53 -9.29 5.15 -8.36
N GLU A 54 -9.22 5.04 -9.68
CA GLU A 54 -8.52 5.96 -10.56
C GLU A 54 -9.46 6.62 -11.57
N VAL A 55 -9.28 7.92 -11.76
CA VAL A 55 -9.97 8.74 -12.74
C VAL A 55 -8.96 9.37 -13.69
N ALA A 56 -9.07 9.08 -14.97
CA ALA A 56 -8.29 9.73 -16.00
C ALA A 56 -8.86 11.13 -16.27
N MET A 57 -8.02 12.14 -16.13
CA MET A 57 -8.32 13.54 -16.47
C MET A 57 -7.94 13.85 -17.92
N SER A 58 -6.93 13.16 -18.46
CA SER A 58 -6.51 13.18 -19.84
C SER A 58 -5.90 11.83 -20.22
N ARG A 59 -5.32 11.72 -21.41
CA ARG A 59 -4.57 10.51 -21.81
C ARG A 59 -3.31 10.30 -20.96
N GLU A 60 -2.75 11.38 -20.47
CA GLU A 60 -1.46 11.41 -19.79
C GLU A 60 -1.59 11.61 -18.29
N LEU A 61 -2.70 12.18 -17.81
CA LEU A 61 -2.88 12.55 -16.41
C LEU A 61 -4.06 11.79 -15.79
N SER A 62 -3.82 11.21 -14.63
CA SER A 62 -4.84 10.58 -13.78
C SER A 62 -4.67 10.98 -12.31
N VAL A 63 -5.72 10.78 -11.55
CA VAL A 63 -5.73 10.89 -10.10
C VAL A 63 -6.28 9.60 -9.53
N GLN A 64 -5.58 9.01 -8.57
CA GLN A 64 -6.01 7.81 -7.85
C GLN A 64 -6.25 8.18 -6.38
N GLY A 65 -7.25 7.57 -5.79
CA GLY A 65 -7.53 7.64 -4.36
C GLY A 65 -7.56 6.24 -3.76
N ASP A 66 -6.93 6.07 -2.60
CA ASP A 66 -6.83 4.81 -1.90
C ASP A 66 -7.41 4.92 -0.50
N PHE A 67 -8.03 3.83 -0.09
CA PHE A 67 -8.55 3.59 1.24
C PHE A 67 -8.05 2.24 1.72
N GLY A 68 -7.55 2.18 2.95
CA GLY A 68 -7.14 0.94 3.61
C GLY A 68 -7.63 0.90 5.04
N TYR A 69 -8.03 -0.29 5.47
CA TYR A 69 -8.32 -0.60 6.85
C TYR A 69 -7.60 -1.89 7.23
N THR A 70 -6.71 -1.79 8.19
CA THR A 70 -5.95 -2.93 8.72
C THR A 70 -6.32 -3.11 10.19
N ASN A 71 -6.66 -4.32 10.57
CA ASN A 71 -6.89 -4.69 11.96
C ASN A 71 -6.03 -5.91 12.28
N GLY A 72 -5.33 -5.87 13.39
CA GLY A 72 -4.49 -6.98 13.79
C GLY A 72 -3.74 -6.75 15.08
N GLU A 73 -3.04 -7.80 15.49
CA GLU A 73 -2.11 -7.78 16.60
C GLU A 73 -0.69 -7.56 16.05
N ILE A 74 -0.03 -6.51 16.48
CA ILE A 74 1.35 -6.19 16.13
C ILE A 74 2.17 -6.13 17.42
N GLY A 75 3.07 -7.10 17.61
CA GLY A 75 3.96 -7.11 18.79
C GLY A 75 3.24 -7.21 20.14
N GLY A 76 2.05 -7.84 20.18
CA GLY A 76 1.23 -7.98 21.40
C GLY A 76 0.30 -6.79 21.65
N PHE A 77 0.17 -5.86 20.72
CA PHE A 77 -0.79 -4.75 20.77
C PHE A 77 -1.85 -4.96 19.71
N ASP A 78 -3.10 -5.09 20.11
CA ASP A 78 -4.26 -5.05 19.23
C ASP A 78 -4.49 -3.61 18.76
N GLY A 79 -4.69 -3.41 17.46
CA GLY A 79 -4.96 -2.09 16.92
C GLY A 79 -5.56 -2.09 15.51
N ASP A 80 -6.14 -0.95 15.19
CA ASP A 80 -6.69 -0.65 13.87
C ASP A 80 -5.88 0.46 13.22
N ILE A 81 -5.59 0.31 11.94
CA ILE A 81 -4.98 1.37 11.13
C ILE A 81 -5.94 1.70 9.98
N LEU A 82 -6.31 2.96 9.89
CA LEU A 82 -7.02 3.52 8.76
C LEU A 82 -6.05 4.29 7.89
N SER A 83 -5.90 3.87 6.64
CA SER A 83 -5.01 4.49 5.65
C SER A 83 -5.81 5.21 4.58
N LEU A 84 -5.41 6.43 4.25
CA LEU A 84 -5.94 7.21 3.14
C LEU A 84 -4.78 7.76 2.33
N ALA A 85 -4.84 7.61 1.00
CA ALA A 85 -3.85 8.20 0.11
C ALA A 85 -4.48 8.81 -1.15
N ALA A 86 -3.76 9.72 -1.75
CA ALA A 86 -4.06 10.28 -3.06
C ALA A 86 -2.79 10.31 -3.90
N HIS A 87 -2.92 9.96 -5.19
CA HIS A 87 -1.83 9.91 -6.15
C HIS A 87 -2.15 10.83 -7.34
N GLY A 88 -1.16 11.60 -7.75
CA GLY A 88 -1.17 12.33 -9.02
C GLY A 88 -0.27 11.58 -10.00
N ILE A 89 -0.82 11.11 -11.11
CA ILE A 89 -0.18 10.17 -12.02
C ILE A 89 0.03 10.79 -13.38
N TYR A 90 1.25 10.67 -13.91
CA TYR A 90 1.64 11.00 -15.27
C TYR A 90 1.97 9.73 -16.05
N ASN A 91 1.14 9.39 -17.03
CA ASN A 91 1.34 8.28 -17.95
C ASN A 91 2.23 8.72 -19.11
N ALA A 92 3.52 8.52 -18.99
CA ALA A 92 4.51 8.94 -20.00
C ALA A 92 4.40 8.12 -21.30
N SER A 93 3.90 6.88 -21.21
CA SER A 93 3.59 6.01 -22.34
C SER A 93 2.55 4.97 -21.92
N GLU A 94 2.17 4.08 -22.84
CA GLU A 94 1.30 2.93 -22.51
C GLU A 94 1.93 1.99 -21.49
N ASN A 95 3.26 2.02 -21.36
CA ASN A 95 4.03 1.09 -20.54
C ASN A 95 4.69 1.74 -19.31
N ALA A 96 4.72 3.07 -19.21
CA ALA A 96 5.43 3.77 -18.16
C ALA A 96 4.57 4.85 -17.52
N SER A 97 4.46 4.80 -16.20
CA SER A 97 3.77 5.78 -15.37
C SER A 97 4.69 6.28 -14.26
N PHE A 98 4.57 7.55 -13.91
CA PHE A 98 5.23 8.18 -12.79
C PHE A 98 4.19 8.86 -11.92
N GLY A 99 4.38 8.86 -10.62
CA GLY A 99 3.44 9.44 -9.68
C GLY A 99 4.11 10.20 -8.55
N ILE A 100 3.31 11.05 -7.94
CA ILE A 100 3.54 11.59 -6.62
C ILE A 100 2.39 11.14 -5.73
N TYR A 101 2.66 10.85 -4.49
CA TYR A 101 1.62 10.46 -3.55
C TYR A 101 1.72 11.21 -2.22
N VAL A 102 0.59 11.33 -1.57
CA VAL A 102 0.44 11.86 -0.21
C VAL A 102 -0.65 11.08 0.50
N GLY A 103 -0.47 10.80 1.77
CA GLY A 103 -1.46 10.07 2.54
C GLY A 103 -1.25 10.20 4.04
N GLN A 104 -2.10 9.48 4.75
CA GLN A 104 -2.12 9.45 6.20
C GLN A 104 -2.59 8.08 6.69
N ASP A 105 -1.86 7.53 7.66
CA ASP A 105 -2.28 6.41 8.49
C ASP A 105 -2.77 6.94 9.83
N SER A 106 -3.89 6.43 10.34
CA SER A 106 -4.49 6.85 11.59
C SER A 106 -4.82 5.64 12.44
N SER A 107 -4.42 5.67 13.72
CA SER A 107 -4.68 4.63 14.72
C SER A 107 -4.89 5.28 16.08
N ASP A 108 -5.97 4.93 16.80
CA ASP A 108 -6.28 5.39 18.16
C ASP A 108 -6.22 6.92 18.39
N GLY A 109 -6.52 7.71 17.33
CA GLY A 109 -6.51 9.17 17.39
C GLY A 109 -5.18 9.81 17.05
N GLU A 110 -4.13 9.03 16.88
CA GLU A 110 -2.83 9.45 16.34
C GLU A 110 -2.85 9.34 14.81
N SER A 111 -2.07 10.17 14.16
CA SER A 111 -1.94 10.13 12.70
C SER A 111 -0.50 10.35 12.23
N ILE A 112 -0.11 9.56 11.24
CA ILE A 112 1.19 9.56 10.63
C ILE A 112 1.00 9.92 9.15
N LYS A 113 1.69 10.97 8.69
CA LYS A 113 1.60 11.44 7.31
C LYS A 113 2.73 10.84 6.49
N PHE A 114 2.45 10.52 5.24
CA PHE A 114 3.46 10.05 4.30
C PHE A 114 3.29 10.71 2.94
N TYR A 115 4.39 10.85 2.22
CA TYR A 115 4.42 11.40 0.86
C TYR A 115 5.67 10.92 0.12
N GLY A 116 5.60 10.96 -1.20
CA GLY A 116 6.73 10.50 -2.00
C GLY A 116 6.49 10.54 -3.49
N VAL A 117 7.37 9.83 -4.18
CA VAL A 117 7.34 9.64 -5.63
C VAL A 117 7.30 8.16 -5.95
N GLU A 118 6.73 7.81 -7.09
CA GLU A 118 6.58 6.42 -7.51
C GLU A 118 6.68 6.29 -9.02
N GLY A 119 6.93 5.08 -9.49
CA GLY A 119 7.00 4.79 -10.91
C GLY A 119 6.68 3.34 -11.20
N GLY A 120 6.02 3.11 -12.32
CA GLY A 120 5.65 1.80 -12.82
C GLY A 120 6.11 1.63 -14.27
N TYR A 121 6.53 0.43 -14.60
CA TYR A 121 6.88 0.05 -15.97
C TYR A 121 6.38 -1.34 -16.28
N GLY A 122 5.58 -1.46 -17.33
CA GLY A 122 5.06 -2.74 -17.82
C GLY A 122 5.57 -3.02 -19.22
N TYR A 123 6.18 -4.17 -19.44
CA TYR A 123 6.60 -4.59 -20.76
C TYR A 123 6.39 -6.09 -20.97
N ASN A 124 5.56 -6.44 -21.93
CA ASN A 124 5.14 -7.83 -22.19
C ASN A 124 4.55 -8.48 -20.94
N GLN A 125 5.26 -9.44 -20.38
CA GLN A 125 4.88 -10.24 -19.21
C GLN A 125 5.47 -9.72 -17.89
N ILE A 126 6.19 -8.60 -17.92
CA ILE A 126 6.86 -8.04 -16.74
C ILE A 126 6.20 -6.74 -16.32
N LYS A 127 5.84 -6.61 -15.06
CA LYS A 127 5.47 -5.36 -14.40
C LYS A 127 6.50 -5.06 -13.31
N LEU A 128 7.04 -3.85 -13.33
CA LEU A 128 7.96 -3.32 -12.32
C LEU A 128 7.33 -2.10 -11.69
N ASP A 129 7.35 -2.03 -10.38
CA ASP A 129 6.89 -0.88 -9.60
C ASP A 129 7.95 -0.50 -8.57
N GLY A 130 8.06 0.78 -8.28
CA GLY A 130 8.94 1.26 -7.24
C GLY A 130 8.47 2.60 -6.67
N TYR A 131 8.82 2.85 -5.43
CA TYR A 131 8.53 4.11 -4.76
C TYR A 131 9.65 4.53 -3.82
N PHE A 132 9.71 5.81 -3.58
CA PHE A 132 10.53 6.42 -2.54
C PHE A 132 9.72 7.50 -1.84
N GLY A 133 9.72 7.50 -0.51
CA GLY A 133 8.95 8.45 0.26
C GLY A 133 9.49 8.71 1.65
N VAL A 134 8.77 9.59 2.33
CA VAL A 134 9.02 9.98 3.71
C VAL A 134 7.73 9.82 4.49
N THR A 135 7.85 9.25 5.68
CA THR A 135 6.79 9.20 6.68
C THR A 135 7.16 10.13 7.81
N ALA A 136 6.37 11.17 8.01
CA ALA A 136 6.52 12.13 9.08
C ALA A 136 5.68 11.68 10.29
N ILE A 137 6.34 11.46 11.42
CA ILE A 137 5.71 11.13 12.70
C ILE A 137 5.73 12.41 13.53
N ASP A 138 4.57 13.06 13.67
CA ASP A 138 4.38 14.16 14.61
C ASP A 138 4.50 13.60 16.03
N SER A 139 5.16 14.32 16.94
CA SER A 139 5.45 13.89 18.32
C SER A 139 4.20 13.34 19.05
N GLY A 140 4.10 12.02 19.13
CA GLY A 140 3.10 11.25 19.85
C GLY A 140 3.70 10.45 21.02
N PRO A 141 2.92 9.66 21.75
CA PRO A 141 3.38 8.92 22.93
C PRO A 141 4.50 7.90 22.65
N PHE A 142 4.71 7.51 21.40
CA PHE A 142 5.87 6.69 21.00
C PHE A 142 7.20 7.45 21.03
N VAL A 143 7.18 8.77 21.19
CA VAL A 143 8.37 9.65 21.18
C VAL A 143 8.62 10.28 22.55
N ASP A 144 8.03 9.75 23.61
CA ASP A 144 8.15 10.25 25.01
C ASP A 144 9.60 10.18 25.57
N GLY A 145 10.59 9.94 24.71
CA GLY A 145 12.03 9.97 24.99
C GLY A 145 12.78 11.20 24.47
N GLY A 146 12.09 12.23 23.98
CA GLY A 146 12.76 13.50 23.56
C GLY A 146 13.32 13.47 22.14
N LEU A 147 12.91 12.55 21.28
CA LEU A 147 13.08 12.65 19.84
C LEU A 147 11.98 13.61 19.35
N GLY A 148 12.36 14.75 18.79
CA GLY A 148 11.42 15.67 18.13
C GLY A 148 10.73 15.02 16.92
N ASP A 149 10.14 15.82 16.03
CA ASP A 149 9.54 15.32 14.77
C ASP A 149 10.52 14.39 14.05
N VAL A 150 10.06 13.21 13.66
CA VAL A 150 10.89 12.14 13.15
C VAL A 150 10.45 11.78 11.74
N ASP A 151 11.37 11.81 10.81
CA ASP A 151 11.15 11.40 9.42
C ASP A 151 11.71 10.00 9.15
N LEU A 152 10.83 9.08 8.72
CA LEU A 152 11.20 7.75 8.24
C LEU A 152 11.31 7.76 6.72
N ASN A 153 12.44 7.37 6.17
CA ASN A 153 12.59 7.15 4.73
C ASN A 153 12.01 5.78 4.37
N GLN A 154 11.23 5.73 3.30
CA GLN A 154 10.66 4.52 2.73
C GLN A 154 11.17 4.30 1.31
N LEU A 155 11.46 3.07 0.97
CA LEU A 155 11.80 2.61 -0.37
C LEU A 155 11.12 1.27 -0.62
N GLY A 156 10.44 1.11 -1.75
CA GLY A 156 9.91 -0.17 -2.17
C GLY A 156 10.17 -0.43 -3.64
N LEU A 157 10.34 -1.69 -3.95
CA LEU A 157 10.51 -2.22 -5.31
C LEU A 157 9.72 -3.51 -5.43
N SER A 158 8.97 -3.69 -6.50
CA SER A 158 8.32 -4.95 -6.82
C SER A 158 8.47 -5.30 -8.29
N ALA A 159 8.46 -6.58 -8.55
CA ALA A 159 8.50 -7.14 -9.90
C ALA A 159 7.50 -8.29 -9.99
N THR A 160 6.63 -8.26 -10.98
CA THR A 160 5.66 -9.32 -11.27
C THR A 160 5.91 -9.85 -12.67
N PHE A 161 5.95 -11.17 -12.81
CA PHE A 161 6.08 -11.86 -14.09
C PHE A 161 4.83 -12.71 -14.33
N MET A 162 4.13 -12.46 -15.43
CA MET A 162 3.01 -13.28 -15.91
C MET A 162 3.53 -14.54 -16.57
N VAL A 163 3.43 -15.67 -15.87
CA VAL A 163 3.84 -16.99 -16.40
C VAL A 163 2.94 -17.40 -17.56
N ASN A 164 1.65 -17.11 -17.42
CA ASN A 164 0.62 -17.26 -18.44
C ASN A 164 -0.60 -16.39 -18.06
N ASP A 165 -1.72 -16.52 -18.77
CA ASP A 165 -2.94 -15.73 -18.55
C ASP A 165 -3.61 -15.98 -17.17
N ILE A 166 -3.17 -17.00 -16.43
CA ILE A 166 -3.75 -17.36 -15.13
C ILE A 166 -2.75 -17.13 -14.00
N PHE A 167 -1.49 -17.48 -14.18
CA PHE A 167 -0.51 -17.52 -13.10
C PHE A 167 0.52 -16.40 -13.22
N THR A 168 0.79 -15.77 -12.08
CA THR A 168 1.86 -14.80 -11.89
C THR A 168 2.85 -15.27 -10.83
N VAL A 169 4.08 -14.79 -10.91
CA VAL A 169 5.07 -14.86 -9.84
C VAL A 169 5.56 -13.45 -9.55
N SER A 170 5.81 -13.14 -8.28
CA SER A 170 6.24 -11.82 -7.87
C SER A 170 7.41 -11.87 -6.89
N GLY A 171 8.14 -10.77 -6.83
CA GLY A 171 9.12 -10.51 -5.81
C GLY A 171 8.99 -9.07 -5.33
N SER A 172 9.14 -8.86 -4.03
CA SER A 172 9.02 -7.56 -3.39
C SER A 172 10.21 -7.28 -2.47
N TYR A 173 10.57 -6.01 -2.36
CA TYR A 173 11.53 -5.50 -1.40
C TYR A 173 11.03 -4.16 -0.90
N ASP A 174 10.87 -4.04 0.42
CA ASP A 174 10.52 -2.79 1.09
C ASP A 174 11.51 -2.49 2.20
N ARG A 175 11.77 -1.22 2.41
CA ARG A 175 12.68 -0.73 3.44
C ARG A 175 12.10 0.52 4.07
N ILE A 176 12.08 0.52 5.40
CA ILE A 176 11.84 1.70 6.22
C ILE A 176 13.11 1.98 7.01
N ARG A 177 13.53 3.24 7.09
CA ARG A 177 14.71 3.63 7.86
C ARG A 177 14.49 5.00 8.51
N LEU A 178 14.72 5.05 9.81
CA LEU A 178 14.78 6.28 10.60
C LEU A 178 16.22 6.79 10.71
N THR A 179 17.11 5.91 11.16
CA THR A 179 18.54 6.15 11.32
C THR A 179 19.32 4.91 10.90
N ASP A 180 20.64 4.93 10.99
CA ASP A 180 21.41 3.71 10.74
C ASP A 180 21.18 2.60 11.78
N ALA A 181 20.56 2.95 12.91
CA ALA A 181 20.30 2.02 14.03
C ALA A 181 18.83 1.61 14.15
N ILE A 182 17.91 2.22 13.41
CA ILE A 182 16.48 1.93 13.48
C ILE A 182 15.93 1.80 12.06
N GLY A 183 15.43 0.64 11.73
CA GLY A 183 14.83 0.38 10.44
C GLY A 183 14.28 -1.03 10.30
N ALA A 184 13.58 -1.29 9.23
CA ALA A 184 13.11 -2.61 8.84
C ALA A 184 13.28 -2.81 7.33
N ASN A 185 13.63 -4.02 6.94
CA ASN A 185 13.64 -4.47 5.57
C ASN A 185 12.68 -5.65 5.43
N ARG A 186 11.90 -5.67 4.37
CA ARG A 186 11.04 -6.79 4.00
C ARG A 186 11.43 -7.28 2.62
N ILE A 187 11.61 -8.58 2.45
CA ILE A 187 11.79 -9.23 1.17
C ILE A 187 10.78 -10.35 1.03
N GLY A 188 10.08 -10.42 -0.10
CA GLY A 188 9.04 -11.40 -0.34
C GLY A 188 9.11 -12.04 -1.71
N ALA A 189 8.51 -13.21 -1.83
CA ALA A 189 8.25 -13.89 -3.08
C ALA A 189 6.82 -14.42 -3.06
N GLY A 190 6.08 -14.18 -4.14
CA GLY A 190 4.67 -14.47 -4.23
C GLY A 190 4.28 -15.23 -5.50
N VAL A 191 3.10 -15.79 -5.45
CA VAL A 191 2.39 -16.39 -6.57
C VAL A 191 0.97 -15.85 -6.61
N GLY A 192 0.47 -15.59 -7.82
CA GLY A 192 -0.92 -15.16 -8.04
C GLY A 192 -1.63 -16.08 -9.01
N ALA A 193 -2.95 -16.14 -8.89
CA ALA A 193 -3.82 -16.85 -9.82
C ALA A 193 -5.05 -16.01 -10.14
N THR A 194 -5.20 -15.62 -11.41
CA THR A 194 -6.39 -14.94 -11.92
C THR A 194 -7.45 -15.98 -12.26
N LEU A 195 -8.50 -16.04 -11.45
CA LEU A 195 -9.58 -17.04 -11.62
C LEU A 195 -10.60 -16.64 -12.67
N ARG A 196 -10.80 -15.35 -12.85
CA ARG A 196 -11.59 -14.70 -13.89
C ARG A 196 -10.89 -13.39 -14.21
N ASN A 197 -11.25 -12.74 -15.30
CA ASN A 197 -10.58 -11.53 -15.76
C ASN A 197 -10.47 -10.41 -14.71
N ASP A 198 -11.26 -10.49 -13.64
CA ASP A 198 -11.40 -9.43 -12.64
C ASP A 198 -11.12 -9.90 -11.21
N PHE A 199 -10.82 -11.19 -10.98
CA PHE A 199 -10.60 -11.74 -9.64
C PHE A 199 -9.29 -12.51 -9.55
N GLU A 200 -8.42 -12.06 -8.66
CA GLU A 200 -7.11 -12.65 -8.40
C GLU A 200 -6.99 -13.14 -6.95
N LEU A 201 -6.41 -14.32 -6.79
CA LEU A 201 -5.92 -14.82 -5.49
C LEU A 201 -4.41 -14.79 -5.51
N ALA A 202 -3.80 -14.27 -4.46
CA ALA A 202 -2.35 -14.24 -4.31
C ALA A 202 -1.91 -14.78 -2.94
N ALA A 203 -0.69 -15.29 -2.91
CA ALA A 203 -0.01 -15.67 -1.68
C ALA A 203 1.45 -15.23 -1.78
N GLU A 204 1.98 -14.70 -0.70
CA GLU A 204 3.37 -14.27 -0.58
C GLU A 204 3.98 -14.84 0.70
N VAL A 205 5.23 -15.21 0.64
CA VAL A 205 6.05 -15.57 1.80
C VAL A 205 7.35 -14.80 1.73
N GLY A 206 7.84 -14.38 2.87
CA GLY A 206 9.07 -13.60 2.91
C GLY A 206 9.64 -13.45 4.30
N ARG A 207 10.59 -12.54 4.42
CA ARG A 207 11.31 -12.26 5.65
C ARG A 207 11.27 -10.77 5.96
N ILE A 208 11.09 -10.45 7.22
CA ILE A 208 11.23 -9.11 7.77
C ILE A 208 12.46 -9.13 8.67
N GLU A 209 13.37 -8.19 8.46
CA GLU A 209 14.54 -7.96 9.28
C GLU A 209 14.41 -6.56 9.88
N GLY A 210 14.30 -6.48 11.21
CA GLY A 210 14.16 -5.23 11.93
C GLY A 210 15.32 -4.97 12.86
N ASP A 211 15.83 -3.74 12.86
CA ASP A 211 16.80 -3.24 13.81
C ASP A 211 16.16 -2.13 14.65
N VAL A 212 15.99 -2.37 15.93
CA VAL A 212 15.51 -1.35 16.89
C VAL A 212 16.49 -1.26 18.04
N VAL A 213 17.28 -0.19 18.06
CA VAL A 213 18.24 0.18 19.15
C VAL A 213 18.86 -1.02 19.87
N GLY A 214 19.69 -1.78 19.13
CA GLY A 214 20.44 -2.91 19.70
C GLY A 214 19.68 -4.24 19.82
N TYR A 215 18.51 -4.32 19.24
CA TYR A 215 17.74 -5.54 19.08
C TYR A 215 17.54 -5.78 17.59
N SER A 216 18.14 -6.83 17.06
CA SER A 216 17.91 -7.27 15.69
C SER A 216 17.04 -8.52 15.75
N ASP A 217 15.85 -8.44 15.18
CA ASP A 217 14.93 -9.57 15.08
C ASP A 217 14.60 -9.88 13.62
N ASN A 218 14.47 -11.16 13.36
CA ASN A 218 14.16 -11.67 12.03
C ASN A 218 12.88 -12.51 12.13
N ALA A 219 11.89 -12.16 11.34
CA ALA A 219 10.64 -12.91 11.30
C ALA A 219 10.33 -13.37 9.87
N THR A 220 9.81 -14.56 9.74
CA THR A 220 9.19 -15.04 8.51
C THR A 220 7.73 -14.62 8.50
N TYR A 221 7.26 -14.03 7.41
CA TYR A 221 5.85 -13.71 7.22
C TYR A 221 5.24 -14.54 6.10
N ALA A 222 3.94 -14.71 6.18
CA ALA A 222 3.14 -15.21 5.08
C ALA A 222 1.88 -14.35 4.95
N ASN A 223 1.49 -14.03 3.72
CA ASN A 223 0.21 -13.38 3.45
C ASN A 223 -0.57 -14.13 2.36
N VAL A 224 -1.86 -13.95 2.38
CA VAL A 224 -2.79 -14.36 1.33
C VAL A 224 -3.76 -13.22 1.07
N SER A 225 -4.09 -12.99 -0.19
CA SER A 225 -5.03 -11.95 -0.58
C SER A 225 -5.96 -12.37 -1.70
N ALA A 226 -7.11 -11.71 -1.75
CA ALA A 226 -8.08 -11.82 -2.82
C ALA A 226 -8.41 -10.41 -3.30
N THR A 227 -8.23 -10.15 -4.59
CA THR A 227 -8.45 -8.86 -5.22
C THR A 227 -9.51 -8.97 -6.31
N TYR A 228 -10.45 -8.06 -6.29
CA TYR A 228 -11.43 -7.87 -7.36
C TYR A 228 -11.17 -6.52 -8.04
N SER A 229 -10.84 -6.56 -9.32
CA SER A 229 -10.61 -5.36 -10.14
C SER A 229 -11.87 -5.03 -10.94
N PHE A 230 -12.16 -3.75 -11.14
CA PHE A 230 -13.36 -3.29 -11.84
C PHE A 230 -13.10 -2.01 -12.64
N GLY A 231 -13.95 -1.75 -13.61
CA GLY A 231 -13.88 -0.55 -14.45
C GLY A 231 -13.10 -0.75 -15.74
N GLY A 232 -12.23 0.16 -16.09
CA GLY A 232 -11.50 0.14 -17.36
C GLY A 232 -10.31 -0.84 -17.34
N PRO A 233 -9.70 -1.08 -18.51
CA PRO A 233 -8.60 -2.05 -18.65
C PRO A 233 -7.31 -1.65 -17.92
N ARG A 234 -7.24 -0.43 -17.37
CA ARG A 234 -6.06 0.07 -16.69
C ARG A 234 -6.07 -0.23 -15.18
N GLY A 235 -7.25 -0.36 -14.56
CA GLY A 235 -7.39 -0.52 -13.11
C GLY A 235 -6.79 0.68 -12.35
N ALA A 236 -6.46 0.49 -11.08
CA ALA A 236 -5.61 1.39 -10.32
C ALA A 236 -4.15 1.19 -10.76
N THR A 237 -3.43 2.30 -10.99
CA THR A 237 -2.07 2.24 -11.54
C THR A 237 -1.06 1.83 -10.48
N PHE A 238 -1.16 2.41 -9.28
CA PHE A 238 -0.24 2.16 -8.18
C PHE A 238 -0.92 1.44 -7.02
N GLU A 239 -0.13 0.69 -6.27
CA GLU A 239 -0.58 0.07 -5.03
C GLU A 239 -0.73 1.11 -3.93
N GLN A 240 -1.56 0.81 -2.95
CA GLN A 240 -1.68 1.63 -1.74
C GLN A 240 -0.32 1.82 -1.07
N ARG A 241 -0.11 2.99 -0.48
CA ARG A 241 1.07 3.34 0.32
C ARG A 241 0.68 3.48 1.79
N GLY A 242 1.67 3.45 2.67
CA GLY A 242 1.49 3.60 4.11
C GLY A 242 2.34 2.62 4.91
N ILE A 243 2.38 2.79 6.23
CA ILE A 243 3.17 1.94 7.12
C ILE A 243 2.59 0.53 7.19
N ALA A 244 1.27 0.38 7.24
CA ALA A 244 0.62 -0.93 7.28
C ALA A 244 1.02 -1.80 6.09
N LYS A 245 1.02 -1.23 4.87
CA LYS A 245 1.47 -1.91 3.66
C LYS A 245 2.93 -2.35 3.76
N THR A 246 3.80 -1.46 4.21
CA THR A 246 5.25 -1.73 4.25
C THR A 246 5.60 -2.80 5.28
N LEU A 247 4.92 -2.84 6.42
CA LEU A 247 5.21 -3.80 7.49
C LEU A 247 4.52 -5.15 7.30
N LEU A 248 3.28 -5.17 6.85
CA LEU A 248 2.44 -6.38 6.79
C LEU A 248 2.28 -6.93 5.37
N GLY A 249 2.60 -6.13 4.34
CA GLY A 249 2.62 -6.59 2.96
C GLY A 249 1.27 -6.61 2.23
N PHE A 250 0.23 -5.90 2.76
CA PHE A 250 -1.07 -5.79 2.07
C PHE A 250 -1.50 -4.38 1.77
#